data_27c5da24c7e3735dfcd60d58d25ebb36
#
_entry.id   27c5da24c7e3735dfcd60d58d25ebb36
#
_cell.length_a   1.000
_cell.length_b   1.000
_cell.length_c   1.000
_cell.angle_alpha   90.00
_cell.angle_beta   90.00
_cell.angle_gamma   90.00
#
_symmetry.space_group_name_H-M   'P 1'
#
loop_
_entity.id
_entity.type
_entity.pdbx_description
1 polymer ?
#
loop_
_entity_poly.entity_id
_entity_poly.type
_entity_poly.pdbx_seq_one_letter_code
_entity_poly.pdbx_strand_id
1 'polypeptide(L)'
;MTLASAGHPPPIMRLPGSGTRPLEVPPGPVLGIDADADFPVTEVPLRPGFMLTCCTDGLIETPGVDLDDSIAALTGHLAQADDSDLDALIDTLVAATGAHRQRTDDVALLVLHFLGQR
;
A
#
# COMPACT_ATOMS: atom_id res chain seq x y z
N MET A 1 4.51 2.47 15.09
CA MET A 1 4.94 2.98 13.76
C MET A 1 4.24 4.29 13.48
N THR A 2 4.97 5.24 12.97
CA THR A 2 4.44 6.58 12.63
C THR A 2 4.47 6.76 11.13
N LEU A 3 3.36 7.21 10.56
CA LEU A 3 3.19 7.40 9.12
C LEU A 3 2.76 8.82 8.80
N ALA A 4 3.26 9.33 7.68
CA ALA A 4 2.78 10.55 7.04
C ALA A 4 2.72 10.33 5.53
N SER A 5 1.79 10.98 4.86
CA SER A 5 1.63 10.86 3.41
C SER A 5 2.02 12.18 2.72
N ALA A 6 2.76 12.05 1.63
CA ALA A 6 3.19 13.17 0.78
C ALA A 6 2.77 12.91 -0.67
N GLY A 7 1.46 12.89 -0.92
CA GLY A 7 0.90 12.70 -2.25
C GLY A 7 0.79 11.26 -2.71
N HIS A 8 0.87 10.29 -1.80
CA HIS A 8 0.78 8.87 -2.14
C HIS A 8 -0.64 8.31 -1.93
N PRO A 9 -0.99 7.22 -2.64
CA PRO A 9 -2.20 6.47 -2.34
C PRO A 9 -2.18 5.93 -0.91
N PRO A 10 -3.35 5.65 -0.30
CA PRO A 10 -3.40 5.10 1.05
C PRO A 10 -2.69 3.74 1.11
N PRO A 11 -1.84 3.51 2.12
CA PRO A 11 -1.29 2.18 2.35
C PRO A 11 -2.39 1.19 2.70
N ILE A 12 -2.17 -0.08 2.40
CA ILE A 12 -3.10 -1.14 2.78
C ILE A 12 -2.49 -1.90 3.94
N MET A 13 -3.23 -2.02 5.04
CA MET A 13 -2.78 -2.81 6.18
C MET A 13 -3.52 -4.12 6.29
N ARG A 14 -2.80 -5.14 6.71
CA ARG A 14 -3.33 -6.46 7.05
C ARG A 14 -2.96 -6.78 8.48
N LEU A 15 -3.96 -7.05 9.28
CA LEU A 15 -3.80 -7.41 10.70
C LEU A 15 -4.23 -8.85 10.92
N PRO A 16 -3.43 -9.66 11.62
CA PRO A 16 -3.85 -11.01 11.99
C PRO A 16 -5.18 -10.98 12.76
N GLY A 17 -6.18 -11.70 12.27
CA GLY A 17 -7.49 -11.81 12.89
C GLY A 17 -8.37 -10.56 12.79
N SER A 18 -7.91 -9.47 12.19
CA SER A 18 -8.66 -8.21 12.12
C SER A 18 -8.92 -7.72 10.70
N GLY A 19 -8.47 -8.49 9.70
CA GLY A 19 -8.74 -8.23 8.28
C GLY A 19 -7.73 -7.33 7.60
N THR A 20 -8.04 -7.04 6.35
CA THR A 20 -7.20 -6.26 5.42
C THR A 20 -8.01 -5.08 4.93
N ARG A 21 -7.43 -3.87 5.02
CA ARG A 21 -8.13 -2.65 4.62
C ARG A 21 -7.14 -1.54 4.30
N PRO A 22 -7.53 -0.55 3.48
CA PRO A 22 -6.76 0.68 3.37
C PRO A 22 -6.64 1.36 4.73
N LEU A 23 -5.45 1.89 5.01
CA LEU A 23 -5.19 2.66 6.23
C LEU A 23 -5.48 4.12 5.95
N GLU A 24 -6.33 4.73 6.76
CA GLU A 24 -6.58 6.17 6.66
C GLU A 24 -5.39 6.94 7.18
N VAL A 25 -4.65 7.56 6.26
CA VAL A 25 -3.56 8.49 6.57
C VAL A 25 -3.97 9.85 6.02
N PRO A 26 -3.99 10.91 6.85
CA PRO A 26 -4.34 12.22 6.35
C PRO A 26 -3.46 12.60 5.14
N PRO A 27 -4.06 13.05 4.03
CA PRO A 27 -3.29 13.38 2.85
C PRO A 27 -2.41 14.61 3.11
N GLY A 28 -1.18 14.55 2.63
CA GLY A 28 -0.27 15.69 2.58
C GLY A 28 0.03 16.06 1.13
N PRO A 29 0.55 17.28 0.89
CA PRO A 29 0.96 17.68 -0.45
C PRO A 29 2.18 16.87 -0.91
N VAL A 30 2.41 16.88 -2.22
CA VAL A 30 3.62 16.30 -2.80
C VAL A 30 4.85 17.02 -2.27
N LEU A 31 5.91 16.28 -1.96
CA LEU A 31 7.16 16.85 -1.46
C LEU A 31 7.75 17.86 -2.46
N GLY A 32 8.30 18.93 -1.95
CA GLY A 32 9.04 19.92 -2.74
C GLY A 32 8.17 21.03 -3.36
N ILE A 33 6.85 21.00 -3.21
CA ILE A 33 5.96 22.02 -3.75
C ILE A 33 5.82 23.21 -2.79
N ASP A 34 5.66 22.95 -1.49
CA ASP A 34 5.47 23.97 -0.47
C ASP A 34 6.41 23.66 0.71
N ALA A 35 7.37 24.57 0.96
CA ALA A 35 8.33 24.41 2.05
C ALA A 35 7.68 24.52 3.44
N ASP A 36 6.52 25.16 3.54
CA ASP A 36 5.79 25.34 4.79
C ASP A 36 4.65 24.32 4.97
N ALA A 37 4.57 23.32 4.09
CA ALA A 37 3.52 22.31 4.15
C ALA A 37 3.60 21.48 5.43
N ASP A 38 2.44 21.21 6.01
CA ASP A 38 2.29 20.26 7.11
C ASP A 38 2.03 18.86 6.57
N PHE A 39 2.68 17.88 7.21
CA PHE A 39 2.46 16.45 6.92
C PHE A 39 1.92 15.79 8.21
N PRO A 40 0.59 15.75 8.38
CA PRO A 40 0.01 15.14 9.57
C PRO A 40 0.47 13.69 9.72
N VAL A 41 0.77 13.29 10.95
CA VAL A 41 1.23 11.95 11.27
C VAL A 41 0.12 11.10 11.85
N THR A 42 0.17 9.81 11.53
CA THR A 42 -0.72 8.78 12.08
C THR A 42 0.13 7.74 12.80
N GLU A 43 -0.26 7.41 14.03
CA GLU A 43 0.39 6.34 14.78
C GLU A 43 -0.37 5.04 14.58
N VAL A 44 0.37 3.97 14.25
CA VAL A 44 -0.18 2.64 14.05
C VAL A 44 0.52 1.68 15.00
N PRO A 45 -0.23 1.02 15.91
CA PRO A 45 0.35 -0.01 16.76
C PRO A 45 0.85 -1.18 15.92
N LEU A 46 2.09 -1.61 16.17
CA LEU A 46 2.64 -2.79 15.52
C LEU A 46 2.39 -4.03 16.38
N ARG A 47 1.82 -5.05 15.75
CA ARG A 47 1.65 -6.37 16.36
C ARG A 47 2.32 -7.41 15.47
N PRO A 48 2.86 -8.51 16.03
CA PRO A 48 3.40 -9.58 15.21
C PRO A 48 2.42 -10.05 14.15
N GLY A 49 2.88 -10.18 12.92
CA GLY A 49 2.06 -10.53 11.76
C GLY A 49 1.43 -9.33 11.04
N PHE A 50 1.62 -8.10 11.54
CA PHE A 50 1.18 -6.89 10.83
C PHE A 50 1.90 -6.77 9.49
N MET A 51 1.15 -6.48 8.45
CA MET A 51 1.67 -6.23 7.11
C MET A 51 1.17 -4.89 6.61
N LEU A 52 2.07 -4.11 6.04
CA LEU A 52 1.75 -2.84 5.39
C LEU A 52 2.23 -2.88 3.94
N THR A 53 1.36 -2.52 3.02
CA THR A 53 1.67 -2.44 1.60
C THR A 53 1.50 -1.02 1.11
N CYS A 54 2.55 -0.46 0.54
CA CYS A 54 2.54 0.85 -0.10
C CYS A 54 2.83 0.69 -1.59
N CYS A 55 2.16 1.47 -2.42
CA CYS A 55 2.38 1.43 -3.86
C CYS A 55 2.31 2.82 -4.46
N THR A 56 2.87 2.97 -5.65
CA THR A 56 2.72 4.17 -6.47
C THR A 56 1.45 4.12 -7.30
N ASP A 57 1.02 5.27 -7.80
CA ASP A 57 -0.18 5.41 -8.64
C ASP A 57 -0.17 4.47 -9.86
N GLY A 58 1.02 4.25 -10.44
CA GLY A 58 1.16 3.38 -11.60
C GLY A 58 0.69 1.94 -11.39
N LEU A 59 0.64 1.46 -10.16
CA LEU A 59 0.14 0.12 -9.86
C LEU A 59 -1.40 0.06 -9.88
N ILE A 60 -2.06 1.09 -9.39
CA ILE A 60 -3.51 1.10 -9.16
C ILE A 60 -4.28 1.92 -10.19
N GLU A 61 -3.65 2.86 -10.88
CA GLU A 61 -4.29 3.63 -11.94
C GLU A 61 -4.41 2.79 -13.22
N THR A 62 -5.64 2.48 -13.59
CA THR A 62 -5.96 1.79 -14.84
C THR A 62 -6.98 2.62 -15.60
N PRO A 63 -6.73 2.96 -16.88
CA PRO A 63 -7.69 3.71 -17.68
C PRO A 63 -9.06 3.02 -17.71
N GLY A 64 -10.12 3.78 -17.42
CA GLY A 64 -11.49 3.28 -17.41
C GLY A 64 -11.92 2.53 -16.16
N VAL A 65 -11.03 2.38 -15.16
CA VAL A 65 -11.34 1.75 -13.87
C VAL A 65 -11.30 2.81 -12.77
N ASP A 66 -12.30 2.81 -11.91
CA ASP A 66 -12.34 3.67 -10.74
C ASP A 66 -11.18 3.34 -9.79
N LEU A 67 -10.54 4.38 -9.24
CA LEU A 67 -9.42 4.22 -8.32
C LEU A 67 -9.81 3.42 -7.08
N ASP A 68 -11.00 3.68 -6.53
CA ASP A 68 -11.49 2.95 -5.35
C ASP A 68 -11.67 1.46 -5.65
N ASP A 69 -12.12 1.12 -6.86
CA ASP A 69 -12.25 -0.28 -7.30
C ASP A 69 -10.88 -0.94 -7.43
N SER A 70 -9.88 -0.22 -7.93
CA SER A 70 -8.51 -0.73 -8.02
C SER A 70 -7.89 -0.98 -6.64
N ILE A 71 -8.10 -0.08 -5.70
CA ILE A 71 -7.65 -0.22 -4.31
C ILE A 71 -8.37 -1.40 -3.63
N ALA A 72 -9.67 -1.55 -3.86
CA ALA A 72 -10.45 -2.67 -3.33
C ALA A 72 -9.95 -4.02 -3.87
N ALA A 73 -9.63 -4.08 -5.16
CA ALA A 73 -9.07 -5.29 -5.78
C ALA A 73 -7.72 -5.66 -5.18
N LEU A 74 -6.82 -4.69 -5.03
CA LEU A 74 -5.52 -4.90 -4.40
C LEU A 74 -5.66 -5.34 -2.93
N THR A 75 -6.58 -4.74 -2.21
CA THR A 75 -6.91 -5.13 -0.82
C THR A 75 -7.38 -6.59 -0.76
N GLY A 76 -8.22 -7.00 -1.69
CA GLY A 76 -8.68 -8.38 -1.79
C GLY A 76 -7.56 -9.37 -2.08
N HIS A 77 -6.65 -9.04 -2.97
CA HIS A 77 -5.47 -9.88 -3.25
C HIS A 77 -4.57 -10.02 -2.04
N LEU A 78 -4.33 -8.93 -1.31
CA LEU A 78 -3.53 -8.95 -0.08
C LEU A 78 -4.20 -9.78 1.03
N ALA A 79 -5.52 -9.73 1.14
CA ALA A 79 -6.25 -10.52 2.12
C ALA A 79 -6.09 -12.02 1.92
N GLN A 80 -5.94 -12.47 0.68
CA GLN A 80 -5.80 -13.88 0.30
C GLN A 80 -4.34 -14.34 0.19
N ALA A 81 -3.39 -13.42 0.27
CA ALA A 81 -1.98 -13.72 0.00
C ALA A 81 -1.34 -14.54 1.10
N ASP A 82 -0.45 -15.46 0.69
CA ASP A 82 0.44 -16.18 1.60
C ASP A 82 1.62 -15.26 1.95
N ASP A 83 1.84 -15.03 3.23
CA ASP A 83 2.89 -14.15 3.76
C ASP A 83 4.17 -14.89 4.16
N SER A 84 4.26 -16.19 3.90
CA SER A 84 5.44 -16.99 4.20
C SER A 84 6.64 -16.67 3.29
N ASP A 85 6.38 -16.14 2.10
CA ASP A 85 7.39 -15.74 1.12
C ASP A 85 7.00 -14.39 0.50
N LEU A 86 7.65 -13.32 0.96
CA LEU A 86 7.33 -11.96 0.52
C LEU A 86 7.67 -11.72 -0.96
N ASP A 87 8.71 -12.34 -1.48
CA ASP A 87 9.06 -12.20 -2.89
C ASP A 87 7.99 -12.82 -3.78
N ALA A 88 7.50 -13.99 -3.44
CA ALA A 88 6.40 -14.63 -4.15
C ALA A 88 5.10 -13.84 -4.03
N LEU A 89 4.84 -13.24 -2.87
CA LEU A 89 3.70 -12.36 -2.65
C LEU A 89 3.75 -11.14 -3.57
N ILE A 90 4.89 -10.48 -3.66
CA ILE A 90 5.08 -9.32 -4.54
C ILE A 90 4.86 -9.71 -6.01
N ASP A 91 5.43 -10.82 -6.45
CA ASP A 91 5.24 -11.32 -7.82
C ASP A 91 3.76 -11.58 -8.12
N THR A 92 3.04 -12.16 -7.17
CA THR A 92 1.59 -12.41 -7.28
C THR A 92 0.81 -11.10 -7.39
N LEU A 93 1.13 -10.10 -6.57
CA LEU A 93 0.47 -8.80 -6.61
C LEU A 93 0.72 -8.07 -7.93
N VAL A 94 1.95 -8.07 -8.41
CA VAL A 94 2.32 -7.46 -9.69
C VAL A 94 1.56 -8.13 -10.84
N ALA A 95 1.49 -9.44 -10.86
CA ALA A 95 0.75 -10.18 -11.88
C ALA A 95 -0.76 -9.90 -11.82
N ALA A 96 -1.34 -9.90 -10.61
CA ALA A 96 -2.78 -9.70 -10.41
C ALA A 96 -3.24 -8.28 -10.79
N THR A 97 -2.40 -7.29 -10.56
CA THR A 97 -2.71 -5.89 -10.91
C THR A 97 -2.42 -5.56 -12.38
N GLY A 98 -1.81 -6.48 -13.12
CA GLY A 98 -1.43 -6.24 -14.51
C GLY A 98 -0.31 -5.24 -14.67
N ALA A 99 0.53 -5.03 -13.67
CA ALA A 99 1.62 -4.07 -13.69
C ALA A 99 2.69 -4.38 -14.76
N HIS A 100 2.73 -5.60 -15.27
CA HIS A 100 3.60 -6.01 -16.38
C HIS A 100 3.08 -5.59 -17.76
N ARG A 101 1.83 -5.08 -17.85
CA ARG A 101 1.28 -4.57 -19.11
C ARG A 101 1.87 -3.20 -19.40
N GLN A 102 1.74 -2.73 -20.65
CA GLN A 102 2.12 -1.38 -21.00
C GLN A 102 1.41 -0.36 -20.10
N ARG A 103 2.17 0.32 -19.28
CA ARG A 103 1.68 1.37 -18.40
C ARG A 103 2.33 2.69 -18.77
N THR A 104 1.62 3.78 -18.52
CA THR A 104 2.10 5.14 -18.78
C THR A 104 2.92 5.70 -17.61
N ASP A 105 2.98 5.00 -16.49
CA ASP A 105 3.67 5.46 -15.29
C ASP A 105 4.47 4.33 -14.63
N ASP A 106 5.49 4.71 -13.90
CA ASP A 106 6.34 3.80 -13.16
C ASP A 106 5.59 3.13 -12.03
N VAL A 107 5.98 1.89 -11.74
CA VAL A 107 5.37 1.09 -10.67
C VAL A 107 6.41 0.81 -9.60
N ALA A 108 6.10 1.16 -8.36
CA ALA A 108 6.85 0.74 -7.19
C ALA A 108 5.89 0.15 -6.15
N LEU A 109 6.32 -0.91 -5.52
CA LEU A 109 5.55 -1.65 -4.51
C LEU A 109 6.48 -1.99 -3.34
N LEU A 110 6.06 -1.65 -2.15
CA LEU A 110 6.77 -1.95 -0.91
C LEU A 110 5.85 -2.73 0.02
N VAL A 111 6.31 -3.87 0.49
CA VAL A 111 5.61 -4.66 1.51
C VAL A 111 6.49 -4.74 2.75
N LEU A 112 5.96 -4.32 3.89
CA LEU A 112 6.59 -4.43 5.19
C LEU A 112 5.82 -5.46 6.00
N HIS A 113 6.52 -6.48 6.49
CA HIS A 113 5.95 -7.50 7.35
C HIS A 113 6.63 -7.46 8.71
N PHE A 114 5.90 -7.13 9.75
CA PHE A 114 6.42 -7.05 11.12
C PHE A 114 6.24 -8.41 11.81
N LEU A 115 7.36 -9.07 12.05
CA LEU A 115 7.38 -10.39 12.65
C LEU A 115 7.37 -10.38 14.18
N GLY A 116 7.58 -9.21 14.77
CA GLY A 116 7.66 -9.02 16.21
C GLY A 116 9.09 -8.74 16.69
N GLN A 117 9.18 -8.37 17.95
CA GLN A 117 10.49 -8.20 18.61
C GLN A 117 11.02 -9.56 19.07
N ARG A 118 12.30 -9.76 18.86
CA ARG A 118 13.02 -10.94 19.39
C ARG A 118 13.70 -10.63 20.71
#